data_01a09d90724d12ad8c40ab9080d69b6c
#
_entry.id   01a09d90724d12ad8c40ab9080d69b6c
#
_cell.length_a   1.000
_cell.length_b   1.000
_cell.length_c   1.000
_cell.angle_alpha   90.00
_cell.angle_beta   90.00
_cell.angle_gamma   90.00
#
_symmetry.space_group_name_H-M   'P 1'
#
loop_
_entity.id
_entity.type
_entity.pdbx_description
1 polymer ?
#
loop_
_entity_poly.entity_id
_entity_poly.type
_entity_poly.pdbx_seq_one_letter_code
_entity_poly.pdbx_strand_id
1 'polypeptide(L)'
;MSLQELKKIYDVPQDVLPAQNYDVLLNQTEEFCKVFDYLNIEADDADIMSLELFRKELVDHLIAQVYVPCHTDFERRNLIFYKNGIHVIDFQDICMAPIGIDLASLLYEHNFDYKDSEINALLKEHMESAGYAFSENIMKSIYVALAHRSMRIIGTFINYFKDGKLLNRKDDIEMFLKRLLMAANKLNLLNNYSFFKKLK
;
A
#
# COMPACT_ATOMS: atom_id res chain seq x y z
N MET A 1 -8.92 -15.06 10.32
CA MET A 1 -9.47 -14.13 11.32
C MET A 1 -9.39 -12.67 10.87
N SER A 2 -8.22 -12.11 10.61
CA SER A 2 -8.11 -10.66 10.21
C SER A 2 -8.84 -10.33 8.91
N LEU A 3 -8.81 -11.21 7.90
CA LEU A 3 -9.58 -11.05 6.66
C LEU A 3 -11.10 -11.13 6.86
N GLN A 4 -11.57 -11.82 7.90
CA GLN A 4 -12.99 -11.84 8.26
C GLN A 4 -13.44 -10.49 8.85
N GLU A 5 -12.57 -9.81 9.59
CA GLU A 5 -12.84 -8.45 10.07
C GLU A 5 -12.83 -7.44 8.92
N LEU A 6 -11.93 -7.59 7.95
CA LEU A 6 -11.93 -6.75 6.74
C LEU A 6 -13.24 -6.87 5.96
N LYS A 7 -13.83 -8.07 5.89
CA LYS A 7 -15.15 -8.26 5.27
C LYS A 7 -16.23 -7.43 5.94
N LYS A 8 -16.20 -7.29 7.27
CA LYS A 8 -17.18 -6.46 7.99
C LYS A 8 -17.06 -4.97 7.65
N ILE A 9 -15.85 -4.51 7.30
CA ILE A 9 -15.65 -3.14 6.83
C ILE A 9 -16.33 -2.93 5.47
N TYR A 10 -16.33 -3.94 4.59
CA TYR A 10 -17.01 -3.86 3.29
C TYR A 10 -18.55 -3.73 3.43
N ASP A 11 -19.11 -4.16 4.57
CA ASP A 11 -20.54 -4.06 4.87
C ASP A 11 -20.96 -2.67 5.38
N VAL A 12 -20.01 -1.72 5.58
CA VAL A 12 -20.33 -0.34 5.98
C VAL A 12 -21.09 0.36 4.85
N PRO A 13 -22.18 1.10 5.15
CA PRO A 13 -22.93 1.84 4.14
C PRO A 13 -22.03 2.77 3.32
N GLN A 14 -22.04 2.59 2.00
CA GLN A 14 -21.13 3.29 1.09
C GLN A 14 -21.51 4.73 0.83
N ASP A 15 -22.80 5.03 0.88
CA ASP A 15 -23.41 6.34 0.60
C ASP A 15 -23.04 7.44 1.61
N VAL A 16 -22.54 7.05 2.78
CA VAL A 16 -22.13 7.99 3.84
C VAL A 16 -20.62 8.21 3.90
N LEU A 17 -19.84 7.47 3.10
CA LEU A 17 -18.39 7.52 3.15
C LEU A 17 -17.81 8.46 2.07
N PRO A 18 -16.84 9.32 2.42
CA PRO A 18 -16.08 10.05 1.42
C PRO A 18 -15.27 9.08 0.55
N ALA A 19 -14.97 9.45 -0.69
CA ALA A 19 -14.16 8.64 -1.58
C ALA A 19 -12.77 9.27 -1.79
N GLN A 20 -11.72 8.42 -1.80
CA GLN A 20 -10.41 8.85 -2.25
C GLN A 20 -10.45 9.10 -3.75
N ASN A 21 -10.01 10.28 -4.16
CA ASN A 21 -9.90 10.68 -5.56
C ASN A 21 -8.44 10.63 -6.05
N TYR A 22 -8.24 10.93 -7.32
CA TYR A 22 -6.92 10.95 -7.97
C TYR A 22 -5.92 11.82 -7.23
N ASP A 23 -6.30 13.06 -6.90
CA ASP A 23 -5.39 14.03 -6.28
C ASP A 23 -4.97 13.61 -4.87
N VAL A 24 -5.90 13.06 -4.09
CA VAL A 24 -5.61 12.53 -2.75
C VAL A 24 -4.58 11.40 -2.85
N LEU A 25 -4.80 10.43 -3.76
CA LEU A 25 -3.88 9.31 -3.95
C LEU A 25 -2.51 9.77 -4.47
N LEU A 26 -2.46 10.72 -5.41
CA LEU A 26 -1.22 11.24 -5.95
C LEU A 26 -0.40 11.97 -4.88
N ASN A 27 -1.04 12.84 -4.11
CA ASN A 27 -0.40 13.63 -3.05
C ASN A 27 0.17 12.75 -1.93
N GLN A 28 -0.45 11.60 -1.62
CA GLN A 28 0.06 10.67 -0.63
C GLN A 28 1.49 10.16 -0.91
N THR A 29 1.93 10.18 -2.16
CA THR A 29 3.27 9.72 -2.57
C THR A 29 4.25 10.84 -2.90
N GLU A 30 3.87 12.10 -2.74
CA GLU A 30 4.68 13.28 -3.11
C GLU A 30 6.05 13.29 -2.41
N GLU A 31 6.06 12.98 -1.12
CA GLU A 31 7.25 13.00 -0.27
C GLU A 31 8.27 11.91 -0.61
N PHE A 32 7.92 10.94 -1.46
CA PHE A 32 8.83 9.84 -1.82
C PHE A 32 10.09 10.33 -2.55
N CYS A 33 10.04 11.44 -3.29
CA CYS A 33 11.23 11.99 -3.96
C CYS A 33 12.40 12.25 -3.00
N LYS A 34 12.14 12.47 -1.72
CA LYS A 34 13.15 12.65 -0.67
C LYS A 34 14.03 11.40 -0.43
N VAL A 35 13.65 10.25 -1.01
CA VAL A 35 14.42 9.00 -0.92
C VAL A 35 15.81 9.14 -1.54
N PHE A 36 15.94 9.93 -2.61
CA PHE A 36 17.23 10.15 -3.26
C PHE A 36 18.21 10.85 -2.31
N ASP A 37 17.79 11.95 -1.68
CA ASP A 37 18.61 12.65 -0.68
C ASP A 37 18.94 11.74 0.51
N TYR A 38 17.94 10.99 0.99
CA TYR A 38 18.12 10.09 2.14
C TYR A 38 19.16 9.00 1.88
N LEU A 39 19.21 8.47 0.67
CA LEU A 39 20.16 7.44 0.24
C LEU A 39 21.46 8.01 -0.31
N ASN A 40 21.64 9.34 -0.36
CA ASN A 40 22.76 10.04 -1.00
C ASN A 40 22.91 9.66 -2.48
N ILE A 41 21.80 9.57 -3.19
CA ILE A 41 21.77 9.25 -4.62
C ILE A 41 21.61 10.55 -5.42
N GLU A 42 22.49 10.80 -6.38
CA GLU A 42 22.29 11.84 -7.38
C GLU A 42 21.20 11.42 -8.37
N ALA A 43 20.06 12.11 -8.32
CA ALA A 43 18.99 11.99 -9.29
C ALA A 43 18.99 13.21 -10.21
N ASP A 44 18.95 12.98 -11.51
CA ASP A 44 18.82 14.05 -12.51
C ASP A 44 17.35 14.34 -12.84
N ASP A 45 17.11 15.36 -13.67
CA ASP A 45 15.74 15.76 -14.07
C ASP A 45 14.99 14.61 -14.78
N ALA A 46 15.69 13.73 -15.50
CA ALA A 46 15.09 12.58 -16.16
C ALA A 46 14.64 11.53 -15.16
N ASP A 47 15.39 11.31 -14.07
CA ASP A 47 15.01 10.41 -12.99
C ASP A 47 13.79 10.94 -12.22
N ILE A 48 13.75 12.25 -11.94
CA ILE A 48 12.61 12.90 -11.29
C ILE A 48 11.36 12.82 -12.18
N MET A 49 11.49 13.14 -13.47
CA MET A 49 10.38 13.00 -14.41
C MET A 49 9.89 11.56 -14.49
N SER A 50 10.81 10.59 -14.53
CA SER A 50 10.49 9.16 -14.55
C SER A 50 9.73 8.73 -13.29
N LEU A 51 10.11 9.23 -12.12
CA LEU A 51 9.39 9.01 -10.87
C LEU A 51 7.97 9.59 -10.93
N GLU A 52 7.80 10.81 -11.42
CA GLU A 52 6.49 11.45 -11.53
C GLU A 52 5.55 10.69 -12.49
N LEU A 53 6.06 10.19 -13.59
CA LEU A 53 5.29 9.35 -14.51
C LEU A 53 4.87 8.03 -13.85
N PHE A 54 5.76 7.40 -13.09
CA PHE A 54 5.43 6.18 -12.36
C PHE A 54 4.34 6.41 -11.30
N ARG A 55 4.43 7.51 -10.52
CA ARG A 55 3.40 7.88 -9.53
C ARG A 55 2.02 8.02 -10.18
N LYS A 56 1.95 8.74 -11.30
CA LYS A 56 0.71 8.92 -12.05
C LYS A 56 0.14 7.60 -12.58
N GLU A 57 0.99 6.75 -13.17
CA GLU A 57 0.56 5.43 -13.64
C GLU A 57 0.03 4.54 -12.49
N LEU A 58 0.68 4.57 -11.31
CA LEU A 58 0.16 3.86 -10.15
C LEU A 58 -1.23 4.36 -9.75
N VAL A 59 -1.44 5.69 -9.74
CA VAL A 59 -2.73 6.27 -9.37
C VAL A 59 -3.79 5.96 -10.42
N ASP A 60 -3.47 6.00 -11.71
CA ASP A 60 -4.39 5.57 -12.78
C ASP A 60 -4.85 4.12 -12.58
N HIS A 61 -3.91 3.24 -12.21
CA HIS A 61 -4.24 1.85 -11.88
C HIS A 61 -5.02 1.69 -10.57
N LEU A 62 -4.83 2.57 -9.59
CA LEU A 62 -5.60 2.56 -8.34
C LEU A 62 -7.05 2.97 -8.58
N ILE A 63 -7.28 4.09 -9.26
CA ILE A 63 -8.65 4.59 -9.51
C ILE A 63 -9.46 3.68 -10.42
N ALA A 64 -8.81 2.84 -11.22
CA ALA A 64 -9.46 1.84 -12.06
C ALA A 64 -9.91 0.59 -11.29
N GLN A 65 -9.57 0.44 -10.01
CA GLN A 65 -9.99 -0.68 -9.18
C GLN A 65 -11.44 -0.53 -8.72
N VAL A 66 -12.01 -1.64 -8.25
CA VAL A 66 -13.27 -1.59 -7.51
C VAL A 66 -13.06 -0.82 -6.21
N TYR A 67 -13.94 0.13 -5.92
CA TYR A 67 -13.96 0.86 -4.66
C TYR A 67 -14.83 0.14 -3.65
N VAL A 68 -14.31 0.00 -2.44
CA VAL A 68 -14.99 -0.61 -1.31
C VAL A 68 -14.76 0.28 -0.07
N PRO A 69 -15.57 0.15 0.99
CA PRO A 69 -15.20 0.73 2.28
C PRO A 69 -13.84 0.21 2.73
N CYS A 70 -12.89 1.09 2.96
CA CYS A 70 -11.52 0.78 3.39
C CYS A 70 -11.19 1.48 4.69
N HIS A 71 -10.48 0.78 5.55
CA HIS A 71 -9.87 1.34 6.76
C HIS A 71 -8.70 2.29 6.44
N THR A 72 -8.03 2.07 5.28
CA THR A 72 -6.84 2.78 4.78
C THR A 72 -5.53 2.54 5.53
N ASP A 73 -5.60 1.95 6.73
CA ASP A 73 -4.46 1.53 7.54
C ASP A 73 -4.76 0.20 8.26
N PHE A 74 -5.29 -0.79 7.52
CA PHE A 74 -5.71 -2.09 8.04
C PHE A 74 -4.49 -3.00 8.28
N GLU A 75 -3.80 -2.78 9.40
CA GLU A 75 -2.62 -3.54 9.79
C GLU A 75 -2.72 -4.03 11.24
N ARG A 76 -1.87 -5.00 11.62
CA ARG A 76 -1.95 -5.70 12.91
C ARG A 76 -1.95 -4.78 14.12
N ARG A 77 -1.25 -3.65 14.08
CA ARG A 77 -1.25 -2.69 15.19
C ARG A 77 -2.63 -2.11 15.49
N ASN A 78 -3.52 -2.09 14.46
CA ASN A 78 -4.89 -1.61 14.56
C ASN A 78 -5.90 -2.76 14.79
N LEU A 79 -5.41 -3.97 15.07
CA LEU A 79 -6.20 -5.17 15.35
C LEU A 79 -5.92 -5.64 16.77
N ILE A 80 -6.88 -5.50 17.67
CA ILE A 80 -6.76 -5.91 19.07
C ILE A 80 -7.51 -7.23 19.29
N PHE A 81 -6.80 -8.23 19.79
CA PHE A 81 -7.44 -9.47 20.23
C PHE A 81 -7.96 -9.31 21.67
N TYR A 82 -9.28 -9.37 21.85
CA TYR A 82 -9.92 -9.25 23.15
C TYR A 82 -11.16 -10.15 23.23
N LYS A 83 -11.32 -10.87 24.35
CA LYS A 83 -12.49 -11.75 24.62
C LYS A 83 -12.80 -12.70 23.45
N ASN A 84 -11.80 -13.38 22.94
CA ASN A 84 -11.90 -14.34 21.80
C ASN A 84 -12.34 -13.72 20.47
N GLY A 85 -12.24 -12.40 20.29
CA GLY A 85 -12.52 -11.70 19.05
C GLY A 85 -11.42 -10.72 18.66
N ILE A 86 -11.39 -10.35 17.38
CA ILE A 86 -10.57 -9.25 16.89
C ILE A 86 -11.44 -8.00 16.88
N HIS A 87 -10.89 -6.91 17.37
CA HIS A 87 -11.49 -5.58 17.36
C HIS A 87 -10.60 -4.66 16.52
N VAL A 88 -11.20 -3.98 15.55
CA VAL A 88 -10.54 -2.98 14.72
C VAL A 88 -10.61 -1.65 15.44
N ILE A 89 -9.49 -0.96 15.53
CA ILE A 89 -9.36 0.40 16.08
C ILE A 89 -8.82 1.35 15.03
N ASP A 90 -8.80 2.65 15.34
CA ASP A 90 -8.22 3.69 14.47
C ASP A 90 -8.94 3.83 13.12
N PHE A 91 -10.27 3.72 13.15
CA PHE A 91 -11.14 3.67 11.96
C PHE A 91 -11.76 5.03 11.57
N GLN A 92 -11.29 6.15 12.15
CA GLN A 92 -11.83 7.49 11.89
C GLN A 92 -11.61 7.96 10.44
N ASP A 93 -10.66 7.36 9.73
CA ASP A 93 -10.34 7.69 8.33
C ASP A 93 -10.98 6.71 7.32
N ILE A 94 -12.00 5.95 7.76
CA ILE A 94 -12.70 5.03 6.87
C ILE A 94 -13.30 5.78 5.67
N CYS A 95 -13.09 5.27 4.48
CA CYS A 95 -13.56 5.89 3.25
C CYS A 95 -13.75 4.87 2.13
N MET A 96 -14.40 5.27 1.05
CA MET A 96 -14.40 4.50 -0.19
C MET A 96 -13.03 4.62 -0.86
N ALA A 97 -12.35 3.50 -1.04
CA ALA A 97 -11.00 3.45 -1.62
C ALA A 97 -10.80 2.18 -2.46
N PRO A 98 -9.74 2.14 -3.30
CA PRO A 98 -9.38 0.96 -4.08
C PRO A 98 -9.22 -0.29 -3.22
N ILE A 99 -9.85 -1.41 -3.61
CA ILE A 99 -9.88 -2.68 -2.85
C ILE A 99 -8.48 -3.20 -2.48
N GLY A 100 -7.46 -2.89 -3.27
CA GLY A 100 -6.08 -3.31 -3.01
C GLY A 100 -5.46 -2.67 -1.77
N ILE A 101 -5.96 -1.53 -1.28
CA ILE A 101 -5.30 -0.74 -0.22
C ILE A 101 -5.22 -1.50 1.10
N ASP A 102 -6.35 -1.96 1.63
CA ASP A 102 -6.36 -2.68 2.90
C ASP A 102 -5.77 -4.10 2.77
N LEU A 103 -5.97 -4.74 1.62
CA LEU A 103 -5.35 -6.04 1.33
C LEU A 103 -3.83 -5.94 1.30
N ALA A 104 -3.26 -4.92 0.66
CA ALA A 104 -1.82 -4.70 0.67
C ALA A 104 -1.29 -4.36 2.08
N SER A 105 -2.05 -3.59 2.86
CA SER A 105 -1.69 -3.23 4.25
C SER A 105 -1.60 -4.45 5.14
N LEU A 106 -2.56 -5.37 5.05
CA LEU A 106 -2.61 -6.57 5.87
C LEU A 106 -1.59 -7.64 5.44
N LEU A 107 -1.46 -7.87 4.13
CA LEU A 107 -0.65 -8.98 3.61
C LEU A 107 0.84 -8.67 3.54
N TYR A 108 1.19 -7.38 3.46
CA TYR A 108 2.58 -6.90 3.37
C TYR A 108 2.88 -5.91 4.50
N GLU A 109 2.52 -6.29 5.73
CA GLU A 109 2.79 -5.47 6.92
C GLU A 109 4.27 -5.52 7.37
N HIS A 110 4.65 -4.63 8.31
CA HIS A 110 6.03 -4.38 8.71
C HIS A 110 6.84 -5.61 9.14
N ASN A 111 6.23 -6.57 9.82
CA ASN A 111 6.96 -7.62 10.53
C ASN A 111 6.61 -9.04 10.08
N PHE A 112 5.99 -9.21 8.92
CA PHE A 112 5.55 -10.52 8.49
C PHE A 112 5.75 -10.73 6.98
N ASP A 113 6.44 -11.81 6.64
CA ASP A 113 6.60 -12.25 5.25
C ASP A 113 5.83 -13.56 5.04
N TYR A 114 4.64 -13.46 4.45
CA TYR A 114 3.93 -14.62 3.95
C TYR A 114 4.55 -15.10 2.64
N LYS A 115 4.53 -16.41 2.43
CA LYS A 115 4.89 -16.98 1.12
C LYS A 115 3.78 -16.67 0.11
N ASP A 116 4.15 -16.49 -1.17
CA ASP A 116 3.17 -16.24 -2.25
C ASP A 116 2.03 -17.26 -2.26
N SER A 117 2.31 -18.56 -1.97
CA SER A 117 1.29 -19.59 -1.89
C SER A 117 0.29 -19.41 -0.75
N GLU A 118 0.76 -18.90 0.40
CA GLU A 118 -0.08 -18.62 1.56
C GLU A 118 -0.95 -17.39 1.28
N ILE A 119 -0.38 -16.34 0.69
CA ILE A 119 -1.12 -15.15 0.26
C ILE A 119 -2.24 -15.53 -0.70
N ASN A 120 -1.93 -16.32 -1.73
CA ASN A 120 -2.92 -16.75 -2.73
C ASN A 120 -4.06 -17.56 -2.11
N ALA A 121 -3.75 -18.48 -1.19
CA ALA A 121 -4.77 -19.29 -0.51
C ALA A 121 -5.70 -18.44 0.36
N LEU A 122 -5.12 -17.54 1.18
CA LEU A 122 -5.87 -16.64 2.06
C LEU A 122 -6.74 -15.66 1.26
N LEU A 123 -6.21 -15.11 0.17
CA LEU A 123 -6.95 -14.19 -0.69
C LEU A 123 -8.11 -14.87 -1.40
N LYS A 124 -7.88 -16.09 -1.92
CA LYS A 124 -8.95 -16.85 -2.59
C LYS A 124 -10.13 -17.07 -1.64
N GLU A 125 -9.86 -17.57 -0.44
CA GLU A 125 -10.90 -17.77 0.58
C GLU A 125 -11.62 -16.47 0.93
N HIS A 126 -10.86 -15.37 1.14
CA HIS A 126 -11.41 -14.07 1.49
C HIS A 126 -12.31 -13.51 0.37
N MET A 127 -11.81 -13.47 -0.87
CA MET A 127 -12.54 -12.90 -2.00
C MET A 127 -13.84 -13.66 -2.27
N GLU A 128 -13.78 -15.01 -2.28
CA GLU A 128 -14.96 -15.86 -2.43
C GLU A 128 -15.99 -15.60 -1.30
N SER A 129 -15.52 -15.48 -0.05
CA SER A 129 -16.40 -15.20 1.09
C SER A 129 -17.01 -13.79 1.07
N ALA A 130 -16.34 -12.83 0.44
CA ALA A 130 -16.80 -11.45 0.28
C ALA A 130 -17.64 -11.24 -0.99
N GLY A 131 -17.86 -12.29 -1.80
CA GLY A 131 -18.64 -12.22 -3.04
C GLY A 131 -17.88 -11.68 -4.25
N TYR A 132 -16.55 -11.63 -4.18
CA TYR A 132 -15.69 -11.21 -5.31
C TYR A 132 -15.00 -12.42 -5.95
N ALA A 133 -14.78 -12.37 -7.25
CA ALA A 133 -14.00 -13.39 -7.94
C ALA A 133 -12.51 -13.23 -7.63
N PHE A 134 -11.87 -14.31 -7.18
CA PHE A 134 -10.41 -14.36 -7.11
C PHE A 134 -9.83 -14.47 -8.52
N SER A 135 -8.98 -13.55 -8.90
CA SER A 135 -8.37 -13.48 -10.23
C SER A 135 -6.98 -12.84 -10.18
N GLU A 136 -6.23 -12.96 -11.27
CA GLU A 136 -4.95 -12.24 -11.44
C GLU A 136 -5.11 -10.72 -11.29
N ASN A 137 -6.28 -10.17 -11.64
CA ASN A 137 -6.55 -8.75 -11.47
C ASN A 137 -6.56 -8.32 -10.01
N ILE A 138 -7.02 -9.16 -9.07
CA ILE A 138 -6.94 -8.86 -7.63
C ILE A 138 -5.49 -8.82 -7.17
N MET A 139 -4.66 -9.78 -7.61
CA MET A 139 -3.24 -9.75 -7.29
C MET A 139 -2.55 -8.50 -7.85
N LYS A 140 -2.88 -8.13 -9.09
CA LYS A 140 -2.39 -6.88 -9.70
C LYS A 140 -2.83 -5.66 -8.89
N SER A 141 -4.09 -5.59 -8.46
CA SER A 141 -4.61 -4.51 -7.60
C SER A 141 -3.82 -4.39 -6.29
N ILE A 142 -3.49 -5.51 -5.67
CA ILE A 142 -2.70 -5.55 -4.44
C ILE A 142 -1.27 -5.05 -4.69
N TYR A 143 -0.60 -5.46 -5.78
CA TYR A 143 0.75 -4.99 -6.08
C TYR A 143 0.80 -3.50 -6.41
N VAL A 144 -0.21 -2.96 -7.10
CA VAL A 144 -0.35 -1.51 -7.34
C VAL A 144 -0.48 -0.77 -6.01
N ALA A 145 -1.37 -1.22 -5.14
CA ALA A 145 -1.57 -0.62 -3.82
C ALA A 145 -0.33 -0.77 -2.92
N LEU A 146 0.39 -1.89 -3.01
CA LEU A 146 1.63 -2.11 -2.27
C LEU A 146 2.74 -1.15 -2.71
N ALA A 147 2.90 -0.94 -4.02
CA ALA A 147 3.86 0.03 -4.54
C ALA A 147 3.53 1.44 -4.05
N HIS A 148 2.29 1.87 -4.18
CA HIS A 148 1.80 3.16 -3.69
C HIS A 148 2.01 3.32 -2.17
N ARG A 149 1.58 2.33 -1.39
CA ARG A 149 1.76 2.32 0.07
C ARG A 149 3.23 2.42 0.46
N SER A 150 4.11 1.68 -0.21
CA SER A 150 5.54 1.69 0.06
C SER A 150 6.13 3.08 -0.15
N MET A 151 5.77 3.77 -1.23
CA MET A 151 6.20 5.15 -1.49
C MET A 151 5.69 6.10 -0.41
N ARG A 152 4.41 6.02 -0.02
CA ARG A 152 3.81 6.82 1.04
C ARG A 152 4.56 6.66 2.35
N ILE A 153 4.81 5.43 2.78
CA ILE A 153 5.47 5.14 4.06
C ILE A 153 6.92 5.62 4.04
N ILE A 154 7.67 5.40 2.97
CA ILE A 154 9.06 5.85 2.84
C ILE A 154 9.12 7.38 2.98
N GLY A 155 8.30 8.12 2.22
CA GLY A 155 8.26 9.58 2.31
C GLY A 155 7.92 10.08 3.71
N THR A 156 6.90 9.49 4.34
CA THR A 156 6.48 9.82 5.71
C THR A 156 7.60 9.56 6.72
N PHE A 157 8.28 8.43 6.65
CA PHE A 157 9.35 8.08 7.59
C PHE A 157 10.57 8.98 7.43
N ILE A 158 10.96 9.31 6.20
CA ILE A 158 12.06 10.25 5.96
C ILE A 158 11.77 11.61 6.61
N ASN A 159 10.53 12.11 6.54
CA ASN A 159 10.13 13.33 7.23
C ASN A 159 10.25 13.20 8.75
N TYR A 160 9.76 12.09 9.33
CA TYR A 160 9.91 11.85 10.76
C TYR A 160 11.38 11.79 11.20
N PHE A 161 12.24 11.17 10.39
CA PHE A 161 13.68 11.10 10.71
C PHE A 161 14.37 12.47 10.65
N LYS A 162 13.99 13.34 9.70
CA LYS A 162 14.46 14.73 9.66
C LYS A 162 14.06 15.50 10.93
N ASP A 163 12.89 15.20 11.50
CA ASP A 163 12.40 15.78 12.75
C ASP A 163 12.99 15.08 14.01
N GLY A 164 13.90 14.12 13.86
CA GLY A 164 14.47 13.36 14.99
C GLY A 164 13.51 12.32 15.60
N LYS A 165 12.38 12.04 14.94
CA LYS A 165 11.37 11.07 15.40
C LYS A 165 11.58 9.70 14.78
N LEU A 166 11.11 8.64 15.44
CA LEU A 166 11.10 7.25 14.97
C LEU A 166 12.46 6.72 14.49
N LEU A 167 13.57 7.22 15.00
CA LEU A 167 14.93 6.85 14.55
C LEU A 167 15.26 5.36 14.70
N ASN A 168 14.55 4.65 15.57
CA ASN A 168 14.65 3.20 15.77
C ASN A 168 13.97 2.40 14.63
N ARG A 169 13.32 3.06 13.67
CA ARG A 169 12.58 2.43 12.55
C ARG A 169 13.24 2.68 11.19
N LYS A 170 14.52 3.01 11.15
CA LYS A 170 15.24 3.24 9.89
C LYS A 170 15.26 2.02 8.97
N ASP A 171 15.29 0.81 9.55
CA ASP A 171 15.27 -0.44 8.77
C ASP A 171 13.96 -0.64 8.00
N ASP A 172 12.89 0.05 8.39
CA ASP A 172 11.62 0.00 7.66
C ASP A 172 11.74 0.62 6.25
N ILE A 173 12.60 1.63 6.05
CA ILE A 173 12.86 2.21 4.72
C ILE A 173 13.37 1.13 3.77
N GLU A 174 14.38 0.36 4.17
CA GLU A 174 14.96 -0.70 3.34
C GLU A 174 13.90 -1.78 3.01
N MET A 175 13.10 -2.15 4.01
CA MET A 175 12.03 -3.12 3.82
C MET A 175 10.99 -2.63 2.81
N PHE A 176 10.52 -1.38 2.93
CA PHE A 176 9.55 -0.83 2.00
C PHE A 176 10.14 -0.55 0.61
N LEU A 177 11.43 -0.25 0.48
CA LEU A 177 12.11 -0.21 -0.80
C LEU A 177 12.11 -1.58 -1.48
N LYS A 178 12.44 -2.65 -0.75
CA LYS A 178 12.36 -4.03 -1.28
C LYS A 178 10.95 -4.37 -1.76
N ARG A 179 9.92 -3.96 -1.01
CA ARG A 179 8.51 -4.18 -1.39
C ARG A 179 8.10 -3.37 -2.62
N LEU A 180 8.53 -2.12 -2.71
CA LEU A 180 8.31 -1.29 -3.91
C LEU A 180 8.92 -1.94 -5.14
N LEU A 181 10.19 -2.35 -5.06
CA LEU A 181 10.90 -3.01 -6.16
C LEU A 181 10.23 -4.35 -6.54
N MET A 182 9.82 -5.14 -5.55
CA MET A 182 9.11 -6.40 -5.76
C MET A 182 7.76 -6.15 -6.44
N ALA A 183 6.96 -5.21 -5.97
CA ALA A 183 5.67 -4.87 -6.55
C ALA A 183 5.82 -4.35 -7.99
N ALA A 184 6.76 -3.43 -8.24
CA ALA A 184 7.05 -2.93 -9.58
C ALA A 184 7.50 -4.04 -10.55
N ASN A 185 8.27 -5.03 -10.06
CA ASN A 185 8.67 -6.19 -10.85
C ASN A 185 7.48 -7.09 -11.20
N LYS A 186 6.60 -7.38 -10.23
CA LYS A 186 5.37 -8.18 -10.42
C LYS A 186 4.39 -7.50 -11.40
N LEU A 187 4.43 -6.17 -11.49
CA LEU A 187 3.64 -5.37 -12.43
C LEU A 187 4.31 -5.21 -13.81
N ASN A 188 5.55 -5.72 -13.99
CA ASN A 188 6.40 -5.51 -15.18
C ASN A 188 6.75 -4.03 -15.44
N LEU A 189 6.75 -3.19 -14.41
CA LEU A 189 7.02 -1.76 -14.50
C LEU A 189 8.48 -1.39 -14.17
N LEU A 190 9.21 -2.29 -13.52
CA LEU A 190 10.55 -2.02 -12.98
C LEU A 190 11.56 -1.51 -14.04
N ASN A 191 11.44 -1.96 -15.28
CA ASN A 191 12.35 -1.58 -16.36
C ASN A 191 11.83 -0.41 -17.21
N ASN A 192 10.59 0.03 -16.99
CA ASN A 192 9.98 1.11 -17.76
C ASN A 192 10.38 2.50 -17.24
N TYR A 193 10.87 2.56 -15.99
CA TYR A 193 11.15 3.81 -15.29
C TYR A 193 12.63 3.86 -14.85
N SER A 194 13.36 4.90 -15.31
CA SER A 194 14.81 5.01 -15.11
C SER A 194 15.20 5.13 -13.64
N PHE A 195 14.40 5.82 -12.83
CA PHE A 195 14.68 6.04 -11.41
C PHE A 195 14.86 4.74 -10.61
N PHE A 196 14.24 3.62 -11.00
CA PHE A 196 14.44 2.33 -10.34
C PHE A 196 15.88 1.82 -10.46
N LYS A 197 16.63 2.24 -11.50
CA LYS A 197 18.05 1.86 -11.64
C LYS A 197 18.92 2.50 -10.55
N LYS A 198 18.48 3.64 -10.01
CA LYS A 198 19.15 4.36 -8.93
C LYS A 198 18.86 3.75 -7.56
N LEU A 199 17.72 3.07 -7.40
CA LEU A 199 17.26 2.48 -6.13
C LEU A 199 17.70 1.01 -5.96
N LYS A 200 18.36 0.42 -6.93
CA LYS A 200 18.92 -0.96 -6.87
C LYS A 200 20.33 -0.93 -6.29
#